data_393f586fbabf21e7b15173d75b321d3d
#
_entry.id   393f586fbabf21e7b15173d75b321d3d
#
_cell.length_a   1.000
_cell.length_b   1.000
_cell.length_c   1.000
_cell.angle_alpha   90.00
_cell.angle_beta   90.00
_cell.angle_gamma   90.00
#
_symmetry.space_group_name_H-M   'P 1'
#
loop_
_entity.id
_entity.type
_entity.pdbx_description
1 polymer ?
#
loop_
_entity_poly.entity_id
_entity_poly.type
_entity_poly.pdbx_seq_one_letter_code
_entity_poly.pdbx_strand_id
1 'polypeptide(L)'
;MTEKRPFNLDATPIVFGFANALKKEMTEAEKFLWENLRNRKLNNLKFRRQHPIGKFILDFYCHEKMVAVEVDGRIHNTEEMRERDEGRTYMLAEWGIKVIRFTNEEVINELHAVLETIKSFAR
;
A
#
# COMPACT_ATOMS: atom_id res chain seq x y z
N MET A 1 -4.76 15.28 -21.77
CA MET A 1 -5.03 15.25 -21.00
C MET A 1 -4.58 14.78 -20.04
N THR A 2 -4.51 14.99 -19.33
CA THR A 2 -3.93 14.52 -18.39
C THR A 2 -4.62 13.68 -17.65
N GLU A 3 -4.22 12.69 -17.25
CA GLU A 3 -4.88 11.86 -16.58
C GLU A 3 -4.97 12.13 -15.26
N LYS A 4 -5.96 11.82 -14.58
CA LYS A 4 -6.09 12.01 -13.26
C LYS A 4 -5.49 11.01 -12.50
N ARG A 5 -4.86 11.31 -11.43
CA ARG A 5 -4.34 10.40 -10.50
C ARG A 5 -5.33 10.11 -9.51
N PRO A 6 -5.67 8.87 -9.30
CA PRO A 6 -6.69 8.50 -8.34
C PRO A 6 -6.18 8.69 -6.92
N PHE A 7 -6.73 9.66 -6.26
CA PHE A 7 -6.49 9.86 -4.85
C PHE A 7 -7.85 10.08 -4.26
N ASN A 8 -8.53 9.02 -3.90
CA ASN A 8 -9.90 9.05 -3.44
C ASN A 8 -10.88 9.43 -4.53
N LEU A 9 -10.40 9.76 -5.69
CA LEU A 9 -11.31 10.19 -6.73
C LEU A 9 -12.22 9.10 -7.19
N ASP A 10 -11.67 7.91 -7.34
CA ASP A 10 -12.46 6.81 -7.81
C ASP A 10 -13.08 5.98 -6.72
N ALA A 11 -12.87 6.38 -5.48
CA ALA A 11 -13.49 5.68 -4.39
C ALA A 11 -14.94 6.06 -4.31
N THR A 12 -15.85 5.10 -4.36
CA THR A 12 -17.26 5.36 -4.28
C THR A 12 -17.68 5.27 -2.83
N PRO A 13 -18.88 5.76 -2.49
CA PRO A 13 -19.37 5.62 -1.14
C PRO A 13 -19.36 4.18 -0.66
N ILE A 14 -19.61 3.24 -1.57
CA ILE A 14 -19.58 1.84 -1.21
C ILE A 14 -18.19 1.43 -0.80
N VAL A 15 -17.18 1.88 -1.54
CA VAL A 15 -15.80 1.55 -1.22
C VAL A 15 -15.40 2.14 0.12
N PHE A 16 -15.80 3.37 0.38
CA PHE A 16 -15.49 3.97 1.66
C PHE A 16 -16.16 3.21 2.79
N GLY A 17 -17.43 2.86 2.63
CA GLY A 17 -18.11 2.10 3.64
C GLY A 17 -17.46 0.75 3.83
N PHE A 18 -17.09 0.13 2.73
CA PHE A 18 -16.45 -1.15 2.76
C PHE A 18 -15.08 -1.05 3.42
N ALA A 19 -14.33 0.00 3.12
CA ALA A 19 -13.03 0.21 3.74
C ALA A 19 -13.17 0.35 5.24
N ASN A 20 -14.16 1.09 5.69
CA ASN A 20 -14.39 1.22 7.11
C ASN A 20 -14.78 -0.10 7.73
N ALA A 21 -15.60 -0.87 7.05
CA ALA A 21 -16.02 -2.16 7.56
C ALA A 21 -14.88 -3.16 7.57
N LEU A 22 -14.00 -3.08 6.59
CA LEU A 22 -12.89 -4.01 6.46
C LEU A 22 -11.64 -3.55 7.16
N LYS A 23 -11.66 -2.32 7.69
CA LYS A 23 -10.51 -1.82 8.37
C LYS A 23 -10.26 -2.67 9.57
N LYS A 24 -9.18 -3.42 9.58
CA LYS A 24 -8.90 -4.26 10.71
C LYS A 24 -7.70 -3.73 11.43
N GLU A 25 -7.46 -4.28 12.57
CA GLU A 25 -6.29 -3.90 13.32
C GLU A 25 -5.07 -4.27 12.52
N MET A 26 -4.07 -3.43 12.59
CA MET A 26 -2.84 -3.73 11.90
C MET A 26 -2.10 -4.85 12.60
N THR A 27 -1.42 -5.66 11.82
CA THR A 27 -0.55 -6.70 12.39
C THR A 27 0.64 -6.03 13.05
N GLU A 28 1.41 -6.82 13.79
CA GLU A 28 2.60 -6.27 14.44
C GLU A 28 3.57 -5.69 13.42
N ALA A 29 3.75 -6.39 12.30
CA ALA A 29 4.64 -5.90 11.26
C ALA A 29 4.14 -4.59 10.68
N GLU A 30 2.83 -4.49 10.45
CA GLU A 30 2.26 -3.26 9.92
C GLU A 30 2.42 -2.11 10.89
N LYS A 31 2.20 -2.36 12.18
CA LYS A 31 2.38 -1.34 13.20
C LYS A 31 3.82 -0.87 13.24
N PHE A 32 4.74 -1.82 13.15
CA PHE A 32 6.15 -1.51 13.19
C PHE A 32 6.55 -0.61 12.01
N LEU A 33 6.08 -0.98 10.82
CA LEU A 33 6.38 -0.18 9.64
C LEU A 33 5.72 1.19 9.74
N TRP A 34 4.46 1.24 10.20
CA TRP A 34 3.74 2.49 10.31
C TRP A 34 4.45 3.48 11.22
N GLU A 35 5.06 2.99 12.31
CA GLU A 35 5.79 3.88 13.21
C GLU A 35 6.95 4.56 12.51
N ASN A 36 7.44 3.97 11.43
CA ASN A 36 8.54 4.55 10.68
C ASN A 36 8.12 5.33 9.46
N LEU A 37 6.85 5.29 9.12
CA LEU A 37 6.33 6.02 7.97
C LEU A 37 5.49 7.23 8.38
N ARG A 38 4.84 7.17 9.52
CA ARG A 38 3.93 8.22 9.94
C ARG A 38 4.67 9.49 10.25
N ASN A 39 3.94 10.59 10.28
CA ASN A 39 4.49 11.90 10.65
C ASN A 39 5.65 12.33 9.75
N ARG A 40 5.59 11.92 8.49
CA ARG A 40 6.58 12.30 7.49
C ARG A 40 8.00 11.88 7.88
N LYS A 41 8.11 10.82 8.64
CA LYS A 41 9.43 10.39 9.11
C LYS A 41 10.33 9.89 7.99
N LEU A 42 9.77 9.33 6.94
CA LEU A 42 10.58 8.81 5.86
C LEU A 42 10.69 9.85 4.77
N ASN A 43 11.84 10.51 4.70
CA ASN A 43 12.11 11.50 3.65
C ASN A 43 11.06 12.59 3.55
N ASN A 44 10.44 12.92 4.67
CA ASN A 44 9.42 13.97 4.70
C ASN A 44 8.23 13.65 3.80
N LEU A 45 7.97 12.37 3.55
CA LEU A 45 6.86 11.97 2.70
C LEU A 45 5.65 11.64 3.55
N LYS A 46 4.49 11.99 3.05
CA LYS A 46 3.26 11.71 3.77
C LYS A 46 2.70 10.39 3.31
N PHE A 47 2.63 9.42 4.23
CA PHE A 47 2.00 8.14 3.97
C PHE A 47 0.68 8.08 4.71
N ARG A 48 -0.30 7.44 4.08
CA ARG A 48 -1.59 7.18 4.70
C ARG A 48 -1.73 5.68 4.84
N ARG A 49 -2.39 5.25 5.90
CA ARG A 49 -2.59 3.82 6.09
C ARG A 49 -4.00 3.44 5.69
N GLN A 50 -4.15 2.23 5.23
CA GLN A 50 -5.45 1.67 4.85
C GLN A 50 -6.23 2.64 3.99
N HIS A 51 -5.61 3.02 2.90
CA HIS A 51 -6.14 4.04 2.00
C HIS A 51 -6.97 3.42 0.90
N PRO A 52 -8.24 3.79 0.79
CA PRO A 52 -9.07 3.25 -0.29
C PRO A 52 -8.77 3.99 -1.60
N ILE A 53 -8.67 3.24 -2.67
CA ILE A 53 -8.48 3.83 -3.96
C ILE A 53 -9.20 2.94 -4.96
N GLY A 54 -10.19 3.51 -5.69
CA GLY A 54 -11.04 2.69 -6.49
C GLY A 54 -11.73 1.68 -5.61
N LYS A 55 -11.67 0.43 -5.98
CA LYS A 55 -12.25 -0.61 -5.17
C LYS A 55 -11.18 -1.37 -4.38
N PHE A 56 -10.00 -0.80 -4.27
CA PHE A 56 -8.91 -1.45 -3.53
C PHE A 56 -8.62 -0.69 -2.25
N ILE A 57 -8.01 -1.38 -1.30
CA ILE A 57 -7.55 -0.75 -0.08
C ILE A 57 -6.06 -1.02 0.00
N LEU A 58 -5.28 0.06 0.07
CA LEU A 58 -3.83 -0.06 0.14
C LEU A 58 -3.37 0.03 1.58
N ASP A 59 -2.44 -0.82 1.98
CA ASP A 59 -1.97 -0.81 3.35
C ASP A 59 -1.36 0.54 3.70
N PHE A 60 -0.44 1.02 2.86
CA PHE A 60 0.16 2.33 3.04
C PHE A 60 0.31 2.98 1.68
N TYR A 61 0.01 4.25 1.60
CA TYR A 61 0.04 4.93 0.31
C TYR A 61 0.59 6.33 0.44
N CYS A 62 1.52 6.67 -0.45
CA CYS A 62 2.06 8.01 -0.57
C CYS A 62 1.60 8.57 -1.91
N HIS A 63 0.64 9.49 -1.87
CA HIS A 63 0.05 9.99 -3.09
C HIS A 63 1.05 10.86 -3.86
N GLU A 64 1.82 11.62 -3.12
CA GLU A 64 2.78 12.51 -3.75
C GLU A 64 3.71 11.78 -4.71
N LYS A 65 4.10 10.56 -4.35
CA LYS A 65 5.00 9.78 -5.16
C LYS A 65 4.32 8.62 -5.86
N MET A 66 3.04 8.44 -5.63
CA MET A 66 2.28 7.36 -6.24
C MET A 66 2.89 6.00 -5.93
N VAL A 67 3.21 5.81 -4.65
CA VAL A 67 3.82 4.57 -4.18
C VAL A 67 2.93 3.95 -3.12
N ALA A 68 2.62 2.66 -3.29
CA ALA A 68 1.87 1.90 -2.31
C ALA A 68 2.77 0.84 -1.74
N VAL A 69 2.70 0.66 -0.43
CA VAL A 69 3.49 -0.34 0.26
C VAL A 69 2.55 -1.32 0.91
N GLU A 70 2.78 -2.60 0.71
CA GLU A 70 1.93 -3.63 1.27
C GLU A 70 2.75 -4.62 2.07
N VAL A 71 2.22 -5.02 3.21
CA VAL A 71 2.87 -6.00 4.05
C VAL A 71 2.00 -7.23 4.03
N ASP A 72 2.55 -8.32 3.53
CA ASP A 72 1.79 -9.53 3.38
C ASP A 72 2.41 -10.64 4.21
N GLY A 73 1.69 -11.09 5.19
CA GLY A 73 2.18 -12.14 6.06
C GLY A 73 1.86 -13.54 5.59
N ARG A 74 1.15 -13.64 4.46
CA ARG A 74 0.76 -14.93 3.97
C ARG A 74 1.46 -15.29 2.71
N ILE A 75 1.64 -16.56 2.51
CA ILE A 75 2.16 -17.06 1.27
C ILE A 75 0.95 -17.37 0.40
N HIS A 76 0.87 -16.74 -0.76
CA HIS A 76 -0.23 -16.98 -1.66
C HIS A 76 0.07 -18.21 -2.48
N ASN A 77 -0.45 -19.33 -2.04
CA ASN A 77 -0.13 -20.60 -2.67
C ASN A 77 -1.08 -21.01 -3.77
N THR A 78 -2.23 -20.38 -3.87
CA THR A 78 -3.18 -20.80 -4.89
C THR A 78 -3.04 -19.95 -6.11
N GLU A 79 -3.30 -20.57 -7.25
CA GLU A 79 -3.29 -19.89 -8.51
C GLU A 79 -4.29 -18.75 -8.51
N GLU A 80 -5.47 -18.98 -7.93
CA GLU A 80 -6.51 -18.01 -7.88
C GLU A 80 -6.08 -16.75 -7.13
N MET A 81 -5.40 -16.95 -6.01
CA MET A 81 -4.95 -15.80 -5.23
C MET A 81 -3.88 -15.02 -5.97
N ARG A 82 -3.00 -15.72 -6.67
CA ARG A 82 -1.99 -15.04 -7.45
C ARG A 82 -2.59 -14.25 -8.60
N GLU A 83 -3.60 -14.81 -9.24
CA GLU A 83 -4.25 -14.11 -10.34
C GLU A 83 -4.93 -12.85 -9.86
N ARG A 84 -5.56 -12.90 -8.69
CA ARG A 84 -6.19 -11.71 -8.13
C ARG A 84 -5.17 -10.64 -7.82
N ASP A 85 -4.05 -11.06 -7.23
CA ASP A 85 -3.00 -10.11 -6.87
C ASP A 85 -2.41 -9.47 -8.11
N GLU A 86 -2.21 -10.26 -9.15
CA GLU A 86 -1.64 -9.72 -10.38
C GLU A 86 -2.60 -8.76 -11.04
N GLY A 87 -3.90 -9.10 -11.05
CA GLY A 87 -4.89 -8.21 -11.62
C GLY A 87 -4.97 -6.90 -10.88
N ARG A 88 -4.90 -6.96 -9.56
CA ARG A 88 -4.94 -5.78 -8.74
C ARG A 88 -3.72 -4.91 -9.00
N THR A 89 -2.55 -5.52 -9.06
CA THR A 89 -1.32 -4.78 -9.33
C THR A 89 -1.35 -4.16 -10.71
N TYR A 90 -1.89 -4.88 -11.68
CA TYR A 90 -1.99 -4.36 -13.04
C TYR A 90 -2.88 -3.11 -13.07
N MET A 91 -4.03 -3.17 -12.39
CA MET A 91 -4.93 -2.03 -12.38
C MET A 91 -4.29 -0.83 -11.71
N LEU A 92 -3.58 -1.07 -10.62
CA LEU A 92 -2.91 0.04 -9.93
C LEU A 92 -1.82 0.64 -10.80
N ALA A 93 -1.11 -0.21 -11.54
CA ALA A 93 -0.07 0.27 -12.45
C ALA A 93 -0.66 1.12 -13.56
N GLU A 94 -1.86 0.77 -14.03
CA GLU A 94 -2.53 1.57 -15.04
C GLU A 94 -2.81 2.97 -14.52
N TRP A 95 -3.00 3.11 -13.22
CA TRP A 95 -3.23 4.40 -12.61
C TRP A 95 -1.92 5.08 -12.21
N GLY A 96 -0.79 4.48 -12.53
CA GLY A 96 0.51 5.08 -12.25
C GLY A 96 1.02 4.80 -10.85
N ILE A 97 0.42 3.85 -10.15
CA ILE A 97 0.81 3.54 -8.79
C ILE A 97 1.78 2.38 -8.77
N LYS A 98 2.94 2.59 -8.15
CA LYS A 98 3.91 1.53 -7.97
C LYS A 98 3.60 0.81 -6.68
N VAL A 99 3.55 -0.50 -6.71
CA VAL A 99 3.23 -1.30 -5.52
C VAL A 99 4.48 -2.06 -5.11
N ILE A 100 4.85 -1.92 -3.85
CA ILE A 100 5.99 -2.63 -3.28
C ILE A 100 5.45 -3.53 -2.19
N ARG A 101 5.80 -4.80 -2.22
CA ARG A 101 5.35 -5.75 -1.22
C ARG A 101 6.49 -6.28 -0.40
N PHE A 102 6.24 -6.42 0.89
CA PHE A 102 7.20 -6.98 1.82
C PHE A 102 6.50 -8.04 2.65
N THR A 103 7.25 -9.00 3.13
CA THR A 103 6.71 -9.97 4.07
C THR A 103 6.80 -9.41 5.48
N ASN A 104 6.05 -10.01 6.40
CA ASN A 104 6.15 -9.63 7.79
C ASN A 104 7.58 -9.78 8.29
N GLU A 105 8.23 -10.85 7.90
CA GLU A 105 9.59 -11.12 8.35
C GLU A 105 10.55 -10.05 7.87
N GLU A 106 10.39 -9.63 6.62
CA GLU A 106 11.26 -8.58 6.11
C GLU A 106 11.10 -7.30 6.89
N VAL A 107 9.86 -6.94 7.19
CA VAL A 107 9.62 -5.71 7.93
C VAL A 107 10.23 -5.77 9.31
N ILE A 108 10.05 -6.89 9.99
CA ILE A 108 10.52 -7.00 11.37
C ILE A 108 12.01 -7.20 11.47
N ASN A 109 12.58 -8.00 10.60
CA ASN A 109 14.00 -8.36 10.70
C ASN A 109 14.92 -7.52 9.85
N GLU A 110 14.38 -6.87 8.82
CA GLU A 110 15.22 -6.10 7.90
C GLU A 110 14.61 -4.74 7.62
N LEU A 111 14.21 -4.06 8.67
CA LEU A 111 13.51 -2.80 8.53
C LEU A 111 14.33 -1.77 7.75
N HIS A 112 15.64 -1.71 8.01
CA HIS A 112 16.47 -0.72 7.33
C HIS A 112 16.42 -0.95 5.82
N ALA A 113 16.54 -2.19 5.39
CA ALA A 113 16.50 -2.51 3.96
C ALA A 113 15.13 -2.19 3.38
N VAL A 114 14.08 -2.45 4.15
CA VAL A 114 12.71 -2.15 3.71
C VAL A 114 12.57 -0.65 3.49
N LEU A 115 13.02 0.15 4.45
CA LEU A 115 12.88 1.60 4.33
C LEU A 115 13.72 2.14 3.18
N GLU A 116 14.91 1.59 2.96
CA GLU A 116 15.75 2.05 1.85
C GLU A 116 15.09 1.70 0.51
N THR A 117 14.46 0.55 0.43
CA THR A 117 13.77 0.17 -0.78
C THR A 117 12.61 1.13 -1.06
N ILE A 118 11.84 1.46 -0.01
CA ILE A 118 10.73 2.39 -0.18
C ILE A 118 11.25 3.74 -0.65
N LYS A 119 12.35 4.22 -0.06
CA LYS A 119 12.92 5.48 -0.48
C LYS A 119 13.30 5.46 -1.94
N SER A 120 13.85 4.35 -2.42
CA SER A 120 14.32 4.28 -3.80
C SER A 120 13.15 4.36 -4.77
N PHE A 121 11.99 3.84 -4.39
CA PHE A 121 10.81 3.91 -5.24
C PHE A 121 10.09 5.25 -5.13
N ALA A 122 10.34 5.99 -4.08
CA ALA A 122 9.65 7.25 -3.82
C ALA A 122 10.51 8.47 -4.10
N ARG A 123 11.46 8.36 -4.95
CA ARG A 123 12.31 9.48 -5.33
C ARG A 123 11.64 10.44 -6.26
#